data_6e0906a8e1a85b4d002d78492902e39f
#
_entry.id   6e0906a8e1a85b4d002d78492902e39f
#
_cell.length_a   1.000
_cell.length_b   1.000
_cell.length_c   1.000
_cell.angle_alpha   90.00
_cell.angle_beta   90.00
_cell.angle_gamma   90.00
#
_symmetry.space_group_name_H-M   'P 1'
#
loop_
_entity.id
_entity.type
_entity.pdbx_description
1 polymer ?
#
loop_
_entity_poly.entity_id
_entity_poly.type
_entity_poly.pdbx_seq_one_letter_code
_entity_poly.pdbx_strand_id
1 'polypeptide(L)'
;MGNGKAQQAKNELVVPPWPRASSLGGQERALPETGFATPRFWQPLKREGARTWAACGAFEWWALGYLGVSSLLVLLFAENLAHPFRVLRSEAEAAAIVLALCWVEARSAARRQAHGPTFRARWWHYWRHWYPHLFFLYCFEELANLMTLVTPHWQDPKLIAFDHWLAGVHPSVWLEQFATPFRNDAMQLVYFTYFTYLLIVGLFLYVRREWFAYWSVMTYSMAGYSIGYLIAVFFPIESPWFAMAGWWKGPLEGGPFTAMMTFIEHYGRVRGAAFPSAHITGATAALWGAWRFRRWLFWAMLPVFVAMCVSTIWGRYHYVADVLAGLLTGTLGFLLGSWLMKRKGAVSAVPESELH
;
A
#
# COMPACT_ATOMS: atom_id res chain seq x y z
N MET A 1 -10.93 62.79 -9.16
CA MET A 1 -12.08 62.13 -9.77
C MET A 1 -11.50 61.15 -10.78
N GLY A 2 -11.61 59.89 -10.72
CA GLY A 2 -12.43 58.91 -10.23
C GLY A 2 -11.67 57.60 -10.02
N ASN A 3 -11.99 56.96 -8.93
CA ASN A 3 -11.62 55.61 -8.58
C ASN A 3 -12.24 54.56 -9.52
N GLY A 4 -11.47 53.55 -9.92
CA GLY A 4 -11.97 52.44 -10.65
C GLY A 4 -11.22 51.16 -10.32
N LYS A 5 -11.58 50.53 -9.24
CA LYS A 5 -11.72 49.08 -9.04
C LYS A 5 -10.92 48.15 -9.97
N ALA A 6 -9.74 47.77 -9.55
CA ALA A 6 -9.09 46.52 -9.97
C ALA A 6 -8.93 45.65 -8.73
N GLN A 7 -9.91 44.84 -8.45
CA GLN A 7 -9.88 43.93 -7.30
C GLN A 7 -10.53 42.60 -7.65
N GLN A 8 -9.75 41.55 -7.41
CA GLN A 8 -10.17 40.21 -7.21
C GLN A 8 -10.71 39.42 -8.40
N ALA A 9 -9.81 38.76 -9.10
CA ALA A 9 -10.09 37.43 -9.64
C ALA A 9 -9.35 36.38 -8.80
N LYS A 10 -9.89 36.04 -7.65
CA LYS A 10 -9.61 34.75 -6.98
C LYS A 10 -10.28 33.67 -7.80
N ASN A 11 -9.49 32.88 -8.53
CA ASN A 11 -9.93 31.66 -9.14
C ASN A 11 -10.27 30.64 -8.03
N GLU A 12 -11.46 30.73 -7.51
CA GLU A 12 -12.13 29.62 -6.86
C GLU A 12 -12.53 28.63 -7.96
N LEU A 13 -11.82 27.54 -8.06
CA LEU A 13 -12.28 26.35 -8.78
C LEU A 13 -13.54 25.85 -8.07
N VAL A 14 -14.69 26.36 -8.46
CA VAL A 14 -15.99 25.86 -8.09
C VAL A 14 -16.13 24.49 -8.75
N VAL A 15 -15.96 23.45 -7.95
CA VAL A 15 -16.34 22.09 -8.33
C VAL A 15 -17.88 22.09 -8.40
N PRO A 16 -18.49 21.79 -9.55
CA PRO A 16 -19.96 21.75 -9.66
C PRO A 16 -20.53 20.70 -8.71
N PRO A 17 -21.67 20.99 -8.03
CA PRO A 17 -22.32 20.02 -7.19
C PRO A 17 -22.81 18.83 -8.04
N TRP A 18 -22.62 17.64 -7.55
CA TRP A 18 -23.07 16.38 -8.16
C TRP A 18 -24.59 16.44 -8.40
N PRO A 19 -25.08 15.98 -9.55
CA PRO A 19 -26.51 15.86 -9.77
C PRO A 19 -27.09 14.89 -8.75
N ARG A 20 -28.04 15.36 -7.94
CA ARG A 20 -28.90 14.51 -7.13
C ARG A 20 -29.64 13.58 -8.09
N ALA A 21 -29.62 12.30 -7.83
CA ALA A 21 -30.47 11.33 -8.51
C ALA A 21 -31.94 11.69 -8.23
N SER A 22 -32.54 12.46 -9.12
CA SER A 22 -33.97 12.71 -9.12
C SER A 22 -34.61 11.89 -10.21
N SER A 23 -35.48 10.99 -9.77
CA SER A 23 -36.69 10.54 -10.44
C SER A 23 -36.59 10.25 -11.95
N LEU A 24 -36.13 9.05 -12.29
CA LEU A 24 -36.68 8.37 -13.48
C LEU A 24 -37.70 7.36 -12.97
N GLY A 25 -38.96 7.77 -13.02
CA GLY A 25 -40.10 6.88 -12.90
C GLY A 25 -40.15 5.96 -14.12
N GLY A 26 -39.42 4.86 -14.03
CA GLY A 26 -39.57 3.72 -14.93
C GLY A 26 -40.30 2.64 -14.15
N GLN A 27 -41.50 2.29 -14.57
CA GLN A 27 -42.19 1.08 -14.14
C GLN A 27 -41.30 -0.12 -14.47
N GLU A 28 -40.52 -0.60 -13.51
CA GLU A 28 -39.89 -1.92 -13.57
C GLU A 28 -41.04 -2.96 -13.58
N ARG A 29 -41.29 -3.55 -14.74
CA ARG A 29 -42.01 -4.83 -14.81
C ARG A 29 -41.25 -5.84 -13.96
N ALA A 30 -41.82 -6.18 -12.81
CA ALA A 30 -41.32 -7.28 -11.99
C ALA A 30 -41.33 -8.56 -12.84
N LEU A 31 -40.11 -9.04 -13.15
CA LEU A 31 -39.95 -10.40 -13.66
C LEU A 31 -40.41 -11.37 -12.54
N PRO A 32 -41.13 -12.45 -12.86
CA PRO A 32 -41.57 -13.40 -11.85
C PRO A 32 -40.35 -13.97 -11.16
N GLU A 33 -40.26 -13.77 -9.83
CA GLU A 33 -39.26 -14.40 -8.96
C GLU A 33 -39.49 -15.91 -8.97
N THR A 34 -38.83 -16.64 -9.88
CA THR A 34 -38.60 -18.09 -9.75
C THR A 34 -37.40 -18.30 -8.82
N GLY A 35 -37.49 -17.79 -7.63
CA GLY A 35 -36.50 -17.99 -6.60
C GLY A 35 -37.00 -18.95 -5.53
N PHE A 36 -36.31 -20.08 -5.35
CA PHE A 36 -36.46 -20.91 -4.15
C PHE A 36 -36.47 -20.01 -2.92
N ALA A 37 -37.60 -19.92 -2.23
CA ALA A 37 -37.77 -19.10 -1.04
C ALA A 37 -36.73 -19.64 -0.01
N THR A 38 -35.72 -18.83 0.26
CA THR A 38 -34.70 -19.23 1.26
C THR A 38 -35.39 -19.40 2.61
N PRO A 39 -35.15 -20.53 3.31
CA PRO A 39 -35.76 -20.80 4.60
C PRO A 39 -35.59 -19.61 5.55
N ARG A 40 -36.63 -19.25 6.31
CA ARG A 40 -36.61 -18.09 7.26
C ARG A 40 -35.40 -18.12 8.21
N PHE A 41 -34.87 -19.28 8.51
CA PHE A 41 -33.66 -19.46 9.33
C PHE A 41 -32.40 -18.78 8.76
N TRP A 42 -32.22 -18.76 7.43
CA TRP A 42 -31.04 -18.17 6.79
C TRP A 42 -31.16 -16.66 6.53
N GLN A 43 -32.31 -16.05 6.70
CA GLN A 43 -32.53 -14.61 6.44
C GLN A 43 -31.69 -13.70 7.36
N PRO A 44 -31.54 -13.97 8.67
CA PRO A 44 -30.68 -13.17 9.52
C PRO A 44 -29.21 -13.20 9.09
N LEU A 45 -28.70 -14.39 8.76
CA LEU A 45 -27.32 -14.58 8.30
C LEU A 45 -27.06 -13.87 6.94
N LYS A 46 -28.01 -13.94 6.01
CA LYS A 46 -27.92 -13.21 4.74
C LYS A 46 -27.90 -11.69 4.95
N ARG A 47 -28.76 -11.18 5.86
CA ARG A 47 -28.79 -9.74 6.18
C ARG A 47 -27.49 -9.30 6.86
N GLU A 48 -26.96 -10.11 7.77
CA GLU A 48 -25.70 -9.80 8.45
C GLU A 48 -24.50 -9.88 7.49
N GLY A 49 -24.46 -10.89 6.62
CA GLY A 49 -23.49 -10.98 5.52
C GLY A 49 -23.53 -9.76 4.60
N ALA A 50 -24.71 -9.39 4.13
CA ALA A 50 -24.87 -8.20 3.28
C ALA A 50 -24.39 -6.90 3.95
N ARG A 51 -24.63 -6.73 5.27
CA ARG A 51 -24.12 -5.59 6.04
C ARG A 51 -22.60 -5.60 6.15
N THR A 52 -22.00 -6.77 6.39
CA THR A 52 -20.55 -6.94 6.44
C THR A 52 -19.91 -6.58 5.10
N TRP A 53 -20.47 -7.09 3.99
CA TRP A 53 -20.00 -6.76 2.65
C TRP A 53 -20.17 -5.27 2.32
N ALA A 54 -21.23 -4.64 2.77
CA ALA A 54 -21.42 -3.19 2.62
C ALA A 54 -20.43 -2.38 3.44
N ALA A 55 -19.89 -2.95 4.52
CA ALA A 55 -18.87 -2.33 5.35
C ALA A 55 -17.43 -2.54 4.84
N CYS A 56 -17.22 -3.34 3.80
CA CYS A 56 -15.93 -3.49 3.14
C CYS A 56 -15.72 -2.35 2.13
N GLY A 57 -14.71 -1.51 2.35
CA GLY A 57 -14.30 -0.45 1.44
C GLY A 57 -13.40 -0.91 0.31
N ALA A 58 -12.91 0.05 -0.44
CA ALA A 58 -12.01 -0.20 -1.57
C ALA A 58 -10.72 -0.91 -1.12
N PHE A 59 -10.21 -0.55 0.05
CA PHE A 59 -9.02 -1.19 0.63
C PHE A 59 -9.25 -2.68 0.88
N GLU A 60 -10.34 -3.03 1.58
CA GLU A 60 -10.64 -4.42 1.93
C GLU A 60 -10.92 -5.28 0.71
N TRP A 61 -11.63 -4.74 -0.26
CA TRP A 61 -11.87 -5.45 -1.52
C TRP A 61 -10.57 -5.76 -2.26
N TRP A 62 -9.63 -4.80 -2.26
CA TRP A 62 -8.33 -5.02 -2.89
C TRP A 62 -7.50 -6.04 -2.10
N ALA A 63 -7.48 -5.91 -0.77
CA ALA A 63 -6.76 -6.82 0.11
C ALA A 63 -7.25 -8.28 -0.03
N LEU A 64 -8.57 -8.50 -0.01
CA LEU A 64 -9.16 -9.82 -0.20
C LEU A 64 -8.91 -10.35 -1.62
N GLY A 65 -8.96 -9.48 -2.63
CA GLY A 65 -8.61 -9.84 -4.01
C GLY A 65 -7.17 -10.30 -4.14
N TYR A 66 -6.23 -9.58 -3.51
CA TYR A 66 -4.81 -9.96 -3.46
C TYR A 66 -4.62 -11.31 -2.79
N LEU A 67 -5.18 -11.52 -1.59
CA LEU A 67 -5.09 -12.80 -0.88
C LEU A 67 -5.69 -13.95 -1.72
N GLY A 68 -6.81 -13.70 -2.41
CA GLY A 68 -7.43 -14.70 -3.30
C GLY A 68 -6.55 -15.08 -4.48
N VAL A 69 -5.88 -14.09 -5.12
CA VAL A 69 -4.95 -14.35 -6.22
C VAL A 69 -3.70 -15.09 -5.70
N SER A 70 -3.15 -14.66 -4.56
CA SER A 70 -1.99 -15.30 -3.93
C SER A 70 -2.30 -16.75 -3.57
N SER A 71 -3.44 -17.01 -2.88
CA SER A 71 -3.89 -18.37 -2.56
C SER A 71 -4.08 -19.25 -3.80
N LEU A 72 -4.61 -18.67 -4.89
CA LEU A 72 -4.74 -19.39 -6.16
C LEU A 72 -3.37 -19.77 -6.73
N LEU A 73 -2.39 -18.87 -6.69
CA LEU A 73 -1.02 -19.18 -7.13
C LEU A 73 -0.40 -20.28 -6.27
N VAL A 74 -0.59 -20.24 -4.93
CA VAL A 74 -0.11 -21.28 -4.03
C VAL A 74 -0.74 -22.63 -4.36
N LEU A 75 -2.04 -22.67 -4.70
CA LEU A 75 -2.71 -23.93 -5.11
C LEU A 75 -2.20 -24.45 -6.45
N LEU A 76 -1.95 -23.55 -7.44
CA LEU A 76 -1.49 -23.93 -8.77
C LEU A 76 -0.03 -24.42 -8.78
N PHE A 77 0.80 -23.92 -7.86
CA PHE A 77 2.23 -24.23 -7.78
C PHE A 77 2.61 -24.85 -6.43
N ALA A 78 1.67 -25.56 -5.79
CA ALA A 78 1.84 -26.13 -4.45
C ALA A 78 3.06 -27.04 -4.31
N GLU A 79 3.43 -27.75 -5.38
CA GLU A 79 4.58 -28.63 -5.45
C GLU A 79 5.93 -27.95 -5.25
N ASN A 80 6.00 -26.64 -5.53
CA ASN A 80 7.22 -25.83 -5.40
C ASN A 80 7.44 -25.31 -3.96
N LEU A 81 6.48 -25.50 -3.06
CA LEU A 81 6.57 -25.06 -1.67
C LEU A 81 6.76 -26.23 -0.71
N ALA A 82 7.65 -26.03 0.27
CA ALA A 82 7.84 -27.03 1.34
C ALA A 82 6.57 -27.20 2.21
N HIS A 83 5.81 -26.12 2.40
CA HIS A 83 4.66 -26.09 3.30
C HIS A 83 3.47 -25.27 2.74
N PRO A 84 2.86 -25.67 1.59
CA PRO A 84 1.79 -24.89 0.96
C PRO A 84 0.56 -24.69 1.86
N PHE A 85 0.19 -25.69 2.66
CA PHE A 85 -0.94 -25.57 3.59
C PHE A 85 -0.71 -24.55 4.70
N ARG A 86 0.54 -24.28 5.11
CA ARG A 86 0.87 -23.24 6.08
C ARG A 86 0.57 -21.86 5.50
N VAL A 87 0.97 -21.62 4.25
CA VAL A 87 0.71 -20.36 3.54
C VAL A 87 -0.78 -20.16 3.33
N LEU A 88 -1.49 -21.16 2.79
CA LEU A 88 -2.94 -21.08 2.58
C LEU A 88 -3.71 -20.83 3.89
N ARG A 89 -3.27 -21.43 4.99
CA ARG A 89 -3.86 -21.21 6.30
C ARG A 89 -3.63 -19.75 6.76
N SER A 90 -2.40 -19.24 6.65
CA SER A 90 -2.03 -17.87 7.00
C SER A 90 -2.86 -16.85 6.21
N GLU A 91 -3.00 -17.04 4.89
CA GLU A 91 -3.81 -16.18 4.02
C GLU A 91 -5.31 -16.27 4.34
N ALA A 92 -5.81 -17.46 4.65
CA ALA A 92 -7.21 -17.64 5.09
C ALA A 92 -7.48 -16.96 6.44
N GLU A 93 -6.54 -17.07 7.41
CA GLU A 93 -6.60 -16.35 8.69
C GLU A 93 -6.59 -14.83 8.48
N ALA A 94 -5.72 -14.30 7.60
CA ALA A 94 -5.69 -12.89 7.26
C ALA A 94 -7.00 -12.42 6.60
N ALA A 95 -7.54 -13.19 5.67
CA ALA A 95 -8.83 -12.89 5.04
C ALA A 95 -9.98 -12.90 6.05
N ALA A 96 -9.98 -13.88 6.97
CA ALA A 96 -10.97 -13.96 8.05
C ALA A 96 -10.86 -12.76 9.00
N ILE A 97 -9.65 -12.30 9.33
CA ILE A 97 -9.43 -11.09 10.14
C ILE A 97 -9.99 -9.85 9.43
N VAL A 98 -9.69 -9.66 8.13
CA VAL A 98 -10.23 -8.52 7.35
C VAL A 98 -11.76 -8.54 7.35
N LEU A 99 -12.39 -9.70 7.13
CA LEU A 99 -13.85 -9.85 7.15
C LEU A 99 -14.42 -9.61 8.56
N ALA A 100 -13.75 -10.09 9.60
CA ALA A 100 -14.14 -9.83 10.99
C ALA A 100 -14.08 -8.33 11.33
N LEU A 101 -13.06 -7.62 10.86
CA LEU A 101 -12.95 -6.16 11.02
C LEU A 101 -14.12 -5.44 10.31
N CYS A 102 -14.50 -5.87 9.10
CA CYS A 102 -15.66 -5.33 8.38
C CYS A 102 -16.97 -5.62 9.14
N TRP A 103 -17.11 -6.82 9.69
CA TRP A 103 -18.29 -7.21 10.49
C TRP A 103 -18.42 -6.38 11.78
N VAL A 104 -17.30 -6.18 12.51
CA VAL A 104 -17.29 -5.31 13.71
C VAL A 104 -17.64 -3.87 13.35
N GLU A 105 -17.13 -3.36 12.19
CA GLU A 105 -17.45 -2.03 11.70
C GLU A 105 -18.94 -1.87 11.40
N ALA A 106 -19.55 -2.82 10.69
CA ALA A 106 -20.98 -2.83 10.40
C ALA A 106 -21.82 -2.76 11.68
N ARG A 107 -21.44 -3.51 12.72
CA ARG A 107 -22.13 -3.50 14.02
C ARG A 107 -21.83 -2.23 14.82
N SER A 108 -20.61 -1.74 14.76
CA SER A 108 -20.21 -0.51 15.47
C SER A 108 -20.93 0.71 14.89
N ALA A 109 -21.06 0.80 13.56
CA ALA A 109 -21.82 1.85 12.89
C ALA A 109 -23.28 1.85 13.31
N ALA A 110 -23.94 0.68 13.32
CA ALA A 110 -25.32 0.55 13.76
C ALA A 110 -25.52 0.98 15.23
N ARG A 111 -24.57 0.66 16.12
CA ARG A 111 -24.61 1.08 17.54
C ARG A 111 -24.39 2.57 17.71
N ARG A 112 -23.48 3.18 16.93
CA ARG A 112 -23.25 4.64 16.96
C ARG A 112 -24.52 5.42 16.60
N GLN A 113 -25.22 4.96 15.57
CA GLN A 113 -26.51 5.56 15.18
C GLN A 113 -27.57 5.48 16.27
N ALA A 114 -27.57 4.39 17.06
CA ALA A 114 -28.58 4.18 18.12
C ALA A 114 -28.24 4.89 19.43
N HIS A 115 -26.97 5.02 19.82
CA HIS A 115 -26.56 5.39 21.18
C HIS A 115 -25.50 6.52 21.21
N GLY A 116 -25.09 7.06 20.07
CA GLY A 116 -24.02 8.07 19.98
C GLY A 116 -22.59 7.53 20.20
N PRO A 117 -21.57 8.40 20.19
CA PRO A 117 -20.18 8.02 20.28
C PRO A 117 -19.76 7.60 21.70
N THR A 118 -19.40 6.32 21.89
CA THR A 118 -18.86 5.77 23.13
C THR A 118 -17.35 5.71 23.13
N PHE A 119 -16.70 5.53 24.30
CA PHE A 119 -15.25 5.28 24.39
C PHE A 119 -14.82 4.08 23.52
N ARG A 120 -15.60 2.99 23.54
CA ARG A 120 -15.35 1.81 22.71
C ARG A 120 -15.41 2.12 21.22
N ALA A 121 -16.33 2.99 20.80
CA ALA A 121 -16.43 3.41 19.42
C ALA A 121 -15.20 4.24 18.96
N ARG A 122 -14.68 5.11 19.82
CA ARG A 122 -13.44 5.87 19.55
C ARG A 122 -12.22 4.96 19.46
N TRP A 123 -12.08 4.01 20.40
CA TRP A 123 -11.00 3.01 20.39
C TRP A 123 -11.07 2.15 19.13
N TRP A 124 -12.26 1.68 18.76
CA TRP A 124 -12.48 0.95 17.53
C TRP A 124 -12.10 1.77 16.28
N HIS A 125 -12.53 3.04 16.22
CA HIS A 125 -12.19 3.95 15.13
C HIS A 125 -10.69 4.09 14.94
N TYR A 126 -9.92 4.20 16.02
CA TYR A 126 -8.45 4.22 15.97
C TYR A 126 -7.93 2.96 15.29
N TRP A 127 -8.23 1.78 15.83
CA TRP A 127 -7.72 0.52 15.30
C TRP A 127 -8.18 0.24 13.86
N ARG A 128 -9.39 0.62 13.51
CA ARG A 128 -9.93 0.51 12.15
C ARG A 128 -9.11 1.29 11.13
N HIS A 129 -8.48 2.40 11.51
CA HIS A 129 -7.64 3.17 10.61
C HIS A 129 -6.17 2.70 10.61
N TRP A 130 -5.68 2.10 11.69
CA TRP A 130 -4.27 1.72 11.79
C TRP A 130 -3.97 0.29 11.37
N TYR A 131 -4.97 -0.60 11.30
CA TYR A 131 -4.74 -1.98 10.86
C TYR A 131 -4.17 -2.12 9.44
N PRO A 132 -4.40 -1.21 8.44
CA PRO A 132 -3.77 -1.32 7.13
C PRO A 132 -2.25 -1.41 7.19
N HIS A 133 -1.62 -0.69 8.13
CA HIS A 133 -0.16 -0.73 8.31
C HIS A 133 0.32 -2.11 8.77
N LEU A 134 -0.42 -2.75 9.68
CA LEU A 134 -0.14 -4.12 10.11
C LEU A 134 -0.38 -5.13 8.97
N PHE A 135 -1.40 -4.87 8.15
CA PHE A 135 -1.68 -5.71 6.99
C PHE A 135 -0.60 -5.61 5.91
N PHE A 136 -0.03 -4.43 5.69
CA PHE A 136 1.13 -4.27 4.79
C PHE A 136 2.34 -5.05 5.29
N LEU A 137 2.62 -4.98 6.59
CA LEU A 137 3.71 -5.74 7.20
C LEU A 137 3.48 -7.25 7.04
N TYR A 138 2.26 -7.71 7.32
CA TYR A 138 1.89 -9.11 7.11
C TYR A 138 2.12 -9.56 5.66
N CYS A 139 1.67 -8.78 4.67
CA CYS A 139 1.87 -9.13 3.26
C CYS A 139 3.36 -9.17 2.87
N PHE A 140 4.18 -8.29 3.45
CA PHE A 140 5.62 -8.30 3.22
C PHE A 140 6.30 -9.53 3.81
N GLU A 141 5.96 -9.89 5.05
CA GLU A 141 6.50 -11.09 5.71
C GLU A 141 6.05 -12.38 5.00
N GLU A 142 4.78 -12.44 4.56
CA GLU A 142 4.25 -13.60 3.84
C GLU A 142 4.90 -13.76 2.47
N LEU A 143 5.34 -12.66 1.84
CA LEU A 143 6.05 -12.68 0.56
C LEU A 143 7.31 -13.57 0.61
N ALA A 144 7.99 -13.64 1.76
CA ALA A 144 9.16 -14.52 1.94
C ALA A 144 8.83 -16.00 1.66
N ASN A 145 7.62 -16.43 2.03
CA ASN A 145 7.14 -17.79 1.82
C ASN A 145 6.73 -18.07 0.36
N LEU A 146 6.53 -17.01 -0.44
CA LEU A 146 6.09 -17.09 -1.84
C LEU A 146 7.27 -16.96 -2.83
N MET A 147 8.46 -16.64 -2.35
CA MET A 147 9.64 -16.58 -3.21
C MET A 147 9.92 -17.95 -3.81
N THR A 148 10.29 -17.95 -5.09
CA THR A 148 10.50 -19.17 -5.89
C THR A 148 9.25 -20.03 -6.11
N LEU A 149 8.06 -19.57 -5.75
CA LEU A 149 6.81 -20.28 -5.99
C LEU A 149 6.58 -20.60 -7.47
N VAL A 150 6.73 -19.60 -8.33
CA VAL A 150 6.50 -19.73 -9.78
C VAL A 150 7.81 -19.93 -10.53
N THR A 151 8.83 -19.17 -10.17
CA THR A 151 10.15 -19.19 -10.82
C THR A 151 11.21 -19.66 -9.81
N PRO A 152 11.78 -20.88 -9.97
CA PRO A 152 12.67 -21.47 -8.97
C PRO A 152 14.09 -20.88 -8.95
N HIS A 153 14.42 -19.98 -9.90
CA HIS A 153 15.76 -19.43 -10.07
C HIS A 153 15.74 -17.91 -9.94
N TRP A 154 16.76 -17.37 -9.26
CA TRP A 154 16.98 -15.94 -9.15
C TRP A 154 17.25 -15.30 -10.51
N GLN A 155 16.64 -14.15 -10.75
CA GLN A 155 16.70 -13.43 -12.01
C GLN A 155 17.68 -12.24 -11.98
N ASP A 156 18.51 -12.12 -10.93
CA ASP A 156 19.48 -11.04 -10.74
C ASP A 156 20.39 -10.79 -11.94
N PRO A 157 20.91 -11.81 -12.68
CA PRO A 157 21.73 -11.56 -13.86
C PRO A 157 21.08 -10.66 -14.91
N LYS A 158 19.73 -10.71 -15.03
CA LYS A 158 19.01 -9.85 -15.97
C LYS A 158 19.00 -8.40 -15.52
N LEU A 159 18.84 -8.13 -14.21
CA LEU A 159 18.86 -6.78 -13.68
C LEU A 159 20.27 -6.20 -13.63
N ILE A 160 21.27 -7.01 -13.34
CA ILE A 160 22.68 -6.62 -13.44
C ILE A 160 23.01 -6.17 -14.87
N ALA A 161 22.58 -6.95 -15.87
CA ALA A 161 22.77 -6.61 -17.28
C ALA A 161 22.00 -5.34 -17.69
N PHE A 162 20.74 -5.20 -17.21
CA PHE A 162 19.91 -4.03 -17.45
C PHE A 162 20.53 -2.75 -16.86
N ASP A 163 20.96 -2.79 -15.62
CA ASP A 163 21.59 -1.64 -14.93
C ASP A 163 22.89 -1.23 -15.64
N HIS A 164 23.69 -2.21 -16.06
CA HIS A 164 24.90 -1.95 -16.85
C HIS A 164 24.59 -1.33 -18.21
N TRP A 165 23.59 -1.85 -18.91
CA TRP A 165 23.14 -1.30 -20.19
C TRP A 165 22.64 0.14 -20.05
N LEU A 166 21.88 0.44 -18.97
CA LEU A 166 21.29 1.75 -18.73
C LEU A 166 22.34 2.81 -18.32
N ALA A 167 23.28 2.45 -17.44
CA ALA A 167 24.21 3.37 -16.84
C ALA A 167 25.64 3.31 -17.40
N GLY A 168 25.97 2.29 -18.22
CA GLY A 168 27.33 2.03 -18.70
C GLY A 168 28.28 1.48 -17.62
N VAL A 169 27.80 1.37 -16.39
CA VAL A 169 28.52 0.86 -15.20
C VAL A 169 27.56 0.05 -14.35
N HIS A 170 28.08 -0.63 -13.32
CA HIS A 170 27.26 -1.20 -12.27
C HIS A 170 27.04 -0.14 -11.17
N PRO A 171 25.84 0.46 -11.05
CA PRO A 171 25.63 1.67 -10.26
C PRO A 171 26.04 1.53 -8.79
N SER A 172 25.69 0.44 -8.12
CA SER A 172 26.04 0.22 -6.71
C SER A 172 27.57 0.06 -6.49
N VAL A 173 28.28 -0.53 -7.48
CA VAL A 173 29.76 -0.66 -7.45
C VAL A 173 30.41 0.68 -7.78
N TRP A 174 29.88 1.40 -8.76
CA TRP A 174 30.39 2.73 -9.13
C TRP A 174 30.24 3.74 -7.99
N LEU A 175 29.14 3.70 -7.24
CA LEU A 175 28.89 4.58 -6.09
C LEU A 175 29.87 4.34 -4.94
N GLU A 176 30.46 3.16 -4.82
CA GLU A 176 31.42 2.83 -3.76
C GLU A 176 32.63 3.79 -3.73
N GLN A 177 33.08 4.32 -4.87
CA GLN A 177 34.19 5.28 -4.91
C GLN A 177 33.94 6.57 -4.12
N PHE A 178 32.67 6.89 -3.87
CA PHE A 178 32.28 8.04 -3.05
C PHE A 178 31.99 7.68 -1.60
N ALA A 179 32.12 6.40 -1.22
CA ALA A 179 31.81 5.93 0.12
C ALA A 179 32.79 6.51 1.13
N THR A 180 32.27 7.12 2.17
CA THR A 180 32.98 7.52 3.39
C THR A 180 32.09 7.22 4.58
N PRO A 181 32.62 7.00 5.80
CA PRO A 181 31.78 6.70 6.96
C PRO A 181 30.65 7.72 7.17
N PHE A 182 30.92 9.00 7.00
CA PHE A 182 29.90 10.05 7.12
C PHE A 182 28.82 9.96 6.02
N ARG A 183 29.24 9.77 4.76
CA ARG A 183 28.27 9.65 3.64
C ARG A 183 27.44 8.37 3.75
N ASN A 184 28.07 7.28 4.14
CA ASN A 184 27.36 6.02 4.37
C ASN A 184 26.29 6.19 5.44
N ASP A 185 26.64 6.81 6.57
CA ASP A 185 25.71 7.04 7.67
C ASP A 185 24.55 7.97 7.26
N ALA A 186 24.85 9.04 6.52
CA ALA A 186 23.84 9.94 5.97
C ALA A 186 22.90 9.22 4.99
N MET A 187 23.42 8.36 4.10
CA MET A 187 22.61 7.57 3.17
C MET A 187 21.75 6.53 3.89
N GLN A 188 22.25 5.93 4.97
CA GLN A 188 21.45 5.02 5.80
C GLN A 188 20.33 5.73 6.54
N LEU A 189 20.57 6.96 7.05
CA LEU A 189 19.51 7.79 7.61
C LEU A 189 18.44 8.10 6.56
N VAL A 190 18.85 8.49 5.36
CA VAL A 190 17.92 8.78 4.26
C VAL A 190 17.14 7.52 3.86
N TYR A 191 17.80 6.37 3.77
CA TYR A 191 17.13 5.10 3.51
C TYR A 191 16.08 4.78 4.58
N PHE A 192 16.41 4.95 5.85
CA PHE A 192 15.48 4.72 6.96
C PHE A 192 14.17 5.50 6.83
N THR A 193 14.17 6.63 6.11
CA THR A 193 12.95 7.42 5.91
C THR A 193 11.82 6.68 5.19
N TYR A 194 12.10 5.55 4.51
CA TYR A 194 11.05 4.79 3.83
C TYR A 194 9.92 4.35 4.78
N PHE A 195 10.25 4.05 6.03
CA PHE A 195 9.24 3.73 7.04
C PHE A 195 8.26 4.88 7.31
N THR A 196 8.69 6.11 7.05
CA THR A 196 7.94 7.29 7.48
C THR A 196 6.95 7.81 6.45
N TYR A 197 7.11 7.52 5.14
CA TYR A 197 6.27 8.11 4.09
C TYR A 197 4.79 7.85 4.30
N LEU A 198 4.42 6.59 4.39
CA LEU A 198 3.02 6.21 4.59
C LEU A 198 2.51 6.62 5.96
N LEU A 199 3.37 6.55 7.00
CA LEU A 199 3.03 6.98 8.35
C LEU A 199 2.79 8.48 8.43
N ILE A 200 3.66 9.32 7.84
CA ILE A 200 3.52 10.78 7.86
C ILE A 200 2.25 11.20 7.13
N VAL A 201 2.04 10.71 5.90
CA VAL A 201 0.86 11.06 5.12
C VAL A 201 -0.40 10.54 5.80
N GLY A 202 -0.39 9.28 6.27
CA GLY A 202 -1.50 8.66 6.97
C GLY A 202 -1.84 9.39 8.28
N LEU A 203 -0.85 9.66 9.13
CA LEU A 203 -1.02 10.37 10.40
C LEU A 203 -1.55 11.80 10.17
N PHE A 204 -0.97 12.52 9.20
CA PHE A 204 -1.43 13.87 8.87
C PHE A 204 -2.91 13.88 8.49
N LEU A 205 -3.33 13.00 7.59
CA LEU A 205 -4.72 12.90 7.16
C LEU A 205 -5.64 12.42 8.28
N TYR A 206 -5.16 11.49 9.12
CA TYR A 206 -5.88 10.99 10.29
C TYR A 206 -6.14 12.10 11.32
N VAL A 207 -5.12 12.87 11.69
CA VAL A 207 -5.26 13.98 12.65
C VAL A 207 -6.16 15.08 12.09
N ARG A 208 -6.13 15.31 10.78
CA ARG A 208 -7.02 16.24 10.08
C ARG A 208 -8.44 15.71 9.88
N ARG A 209 -8.69 14.46 10.27
CA ARG A 209 -9.97 13.76 10.07
C ARG A 209 -10.42 13.67 8.61
N GLU A 210 -9.47 13.64 7.69
CA GLU A 210 -9.72 13.56 6.24
C GLU A 210 -9.85 12.10 5.80
N TRP A 211 -10.92 11.45 6.23
CA TRP A 211 -11.09 9.99 6.14
C TRP A 211 -11.08 9.47 4.71
N PHE A 212 -11.72 10.18 3.79
CA PHE A 212 -11.70 9.80 2.37
C PHE A 212 -10.27 9.84 1.81
N ALA A 213 -9.50 10.88 2.12
CA ALA A 213 -8.11 11.00 1.69
C ALA A 213 -7.23 9.92 2.33
N TYR A 214 -7.42 9.66 3.62
CA TYR A 214 -6.73 8.60 4.35
C TYR A 214 -6.93 7.22 3.68
N TRP A 215 -8.19 6.81 3.50
CA TRP A 215 -8.53 5.52 2.88
C TRP A 215 -8.10 5.45 1.42
N SER A 216 -8.10 6.58 0.71
CA SER A 216 -7.55 6.65 -0.64
C SER A 216 -6.06 6.31 -0.65
N VAL A 217 -5.25 6.92 0.24
CA VAL A 217 -3.82 6.65 0.34
C VAL A 217 -3.54 5.20 0.73
N MET A 218 -4.27 4.64 1.70
CA MET A 218 -4.15 3.23 2.07
C MET A 218 -4.48 2.31 0.89
N THR A 219 -5.53 2.62 0.12
CA THR A 219 -5.91 1.85 -1.06
C THR A 219 -4.87 1.95 -2.19
N TYR A 220 -4.29 3.13 -2.42
CA TYR A 220 -3.22 3.32 -3.40
C TYR A 220 -2.00 2.46 -3.06
N SER A 221 -1.60 2.50 -1.79
CA SER A 221 -0.47 1.71 -1.30
C SER A 221 -0.75 0.21 -1.40
N MET A 222 -1.94 -0.23 -1.01
CA MET A 222 -2.34 -1.64 -1.11
C MET A 222 -2.30 -2.14 -2.56
N ALA A 223 -2.83 -1.36 -3.49
CA ALA A 223 -2.80 -1.70 -4.91
C ALA A 223 -1.37 -1.77 -5.46
N GLY A 224 -0.53 -0.78 -5.11
CA GLY A 224 0.88 -0.76 -5.52
C GLY A 224 1.67 -1.94 -4.97
N TYR A 225 1.56 -2.21 -3.68
CA TYR A 225 2.22 -3.34 -3.03
C TYR A 225 1.78 -4.68 -3.62
N SER A 226 0.47 -4.88 -3.79
CA SER A 226 -0.06 -6.14 -4.36
C SER A 226 0.49 -6.41 -5.76
N ILE A 227 0.53 -5.39 -6.62
CA ILE A 227 1.11 -5.50 -7.97
C ILE A 227 2.59 -5.85 -7.85
N GLY A 228 3.35 -5.13 -7.00
CA GLY A 228 4.78 -5.37 -6.80
C GLY A 228 5.05 -6.79 -6.26
N TYR A 229 4.30 -7.24 -5.28
CA TYR A 229 4.47 -8.57 -4.69
C TYR A 229 4.13 -9.69 -5.68
N LEU A 230 3.07 -9.54 -6.47
CA LEU A 230 2.76 -10.50 -7.52
C LEU A 230 3.88 -10.54 -8.58
N ILE A 231 4.43 -9.41 -8.98
CA ILE A 231 5.59 -9.37 -9.89
C ILE A 231 6.79 -10.10 -9.26
N ALA A 232 7.07 -9.88 -7.96
CA ALA A 232 8.17 -10.52 -7.25
C ALA A 232 8.06 -12.06 -7.27
N VAL A 233 6.85 -12.60 -7.12
CA VAL A 233 6.60 -14.06 -7.19
C VAL A 233 6.93 -14.63 -8.56
N PHE A 234 6.65 -13.89 -9.65
CA PHE A 234 6.98 -14.32 -11.02
C PHE A 234 8.43 -14.03 -11.41
N PHE A 235 9.05 -13.02 -10.80
CA PHE A 235 10.38 -12.54 -11.12
C PHE A 235 11.22 -12.32 -9.85
N PRO A 236 11.62 -13.40 -9.15
CA PRO A 236 12.32 -13.30 -7.88
C PRO A 236 13.74 -12.77 -8.04
N ILE A 237 14.11 -11.76 -7.24
CA ILE A 237 15.40 -11.07 -7.24
C ILE A 237 15.94 -11.04 -5.82
N GLU A 238 17.16 -11.57 -5.61
CA GLU A 238 17.79 -11.59 -4.28
C GLU A 238 18.18 -10.21 -3.76
N SER A 239 18.60 -9.34 -4.58
CA SER A 239 19.20 -8.01 -4.40
C SER A 239 20.71 -7.97 -4.68
N PRO A 240 21.25 -6.78 -5.00
CA PRO A 240 22.70 -6.62 -5.18
C PRO A 240 23.52 -7.17 -4.03
N TRP A 241 23.04 -6.96 -2.79
CA TRP A 241 23.72 -7.41 -1.58
C TRP A 241 24.14 -8.90 -1.61
N PHE A 242 23.29 -9.76 -2.16
CA PHE A 242 23.57 -11.19 -2.28
C PHE A 242 24.19 -11.54 -3.63
N ALA A 243 23.57 -11.12 -4.71
CA ALA A 243 23.94 -11.53 -6.06
C ALA A 243 25.29 -10.95 -6.54
N MET A 244 25.69 -9.80 -5.98
CA MET A 244 26.95 -9.13 -6.30
C MET A 244 27.94 -9.18 -5.14
N ALA A 245 27.77 -10.10 -4.20
CA ALA A 245 28.70 -10.30 -3.10
C ALA A 245 30.12 -10.53 -3.66
N GLY A 246 31.12 -9.77 -3.16
CA GLY A 246 32.49 -9.82 -3.67
C GLY A 246 32.82 -8.87 -4.82
N TRP A 247 31.87 -8.13 -5.37
CA TRP A 247 32.12 -7.07 -6.35
C TRP A 247 32.59 -5.76 -5.71
N TRP A 248 32.33 -5.60 -4.40
CA TRP A 248 32.74 -4.42 -3.63
C TRP A 248 34.05 -4.66 -2.89
N LYS A 249 34.75 -3.57 -2.59
CA LYS A 249 36.06 -3.61 -1.87
C LYS A 249 35.89 -3.99 -0.40
N GLY A 250 34.72 -3.72 0.19
CA GLY A 250 34.47 -4.03 1.59
C GLY A 250 33.06 -3.64 2.06
N PRO A 251 32.76 -3.81 3.36
CA PRO A 251 31.49 -3.39 3.94
C PRO A 251 31.34 -1.87 3.91
N LEU A 252 30.09 -1.39 3.98
CA LEU A 252 29.79 0.02 4.14
C LEU A 252 29.99 0.40 5.62
N GLU A 253 31.17 0.92 5.94
CA GLU A 253 31.45 1.45 7.27
C GLU A 253 30.75 2.79 7.48
N GLY A 254 30.20 3.04 8.70
CA GLY A 254 29.50 4.26 9.04
C GLY A 254 29.29 4.44 10.53
N GLY A 255 28.44 5.39 10.89
CA GLY A 255 28.09 5.74 12.27
C GLY A 255 26.83 5.02 12.78
N PRO A 256 26.05 5.70 13.67
CA PRO A 256 24.91 5.08 14.35
C PRO A 256 23.78 4.65 13.42
N PHE A 257 23.52 5.38 12.34
CA PHE A 257 22.47 5.01 11.39
C PHE A 257 22.85 3.80 10.55
N THR A 258 24.15 3.65 10.21
CA THR A 258 24.67 2.45 9.55
C THR A 258 24.54 1.23 10.48
N ALA A 259 24.89 1.37 11.75
CA ALA A 259 24.73 0.30 12.74
C ALA A 259 23.26 -0.08 12.94
N MET A 260 22.38 0.91 13.05
CA MET A 260 20.92 0.72 13.16
C MET A 260 20.35 -0.03 11.94
N MET A 261 20.71 0.39 10.72
CA MET A 261 20.23 -0.27 9.51
C MET A 261 20.79 -1.67 9.36
N THR A 262 22.06 -1.90 9.71
CA THR A 262 22.64 -3.25 9.74
C THR A 262 21.86 -4.17 10.69
N PHE A 263 21.46 -3.66 11.86
CA PHE A 263 20.62 -4.40 12.80
C PHE A 263 19.25 -4.72 12.21
N ILE A 264 18.55 -3.71 11.66
CA ILE A 264 17.21 -3.89 11.04
C ILE A 264 17.27 -4.92 9.91
N GLU A 265 18.27 -4.81 9.03
CA GLU A 265 18.45 -5.71 7.89
C GLU A 265 18.81 -7.14 8.32
N HIS A 266 19.55 -7.29 9.43
CA HIS A 266 19.89 -8.62 9.94
C HIS A 266 18.66 -9.42 10.36
N TYR A 267 17.65 -8.76 10.93
CA TYR A 267 16.45 -9.42 11.46
C TYR A 267 15.24 -9.34 10.53
N GLY A 268 15.15 -8.34 9.65
CA GLY A 268 13.95 -8.05 8.84
C GLY A 268 14.14 -8.21 7.34
N ARG A 269 15.31 -8.64 6.87
CA ARG A 269 15.53 -8.78 5.43
C ARG A 269 14.86 -10.01 4.85
N VAL A 270 13.97 -9.81 3.90
CA VAL A 270 13.39 -10.87 3.07
C VAL A 270 14.26 -11.08 1.83
N ARG A 271 14.85 -12.27 1.70
CA ARG A 271 15.60 -12.65 0.49
C ARG A 271 14.64 -12.91 -0.65
N GLY A 272 14.84 -12.26 -1.78
CA GLY A 272 14.04 -12.52 -2.98
C GLY A 272 12.99 -11.46 -3.30
N ALA A 273 12.71 -10.52 -2.40
CA ALA A 273 11.70 -9.48 -2.57
C ALA A 273 12.27 -8.12 -3.01
N ALA A 274 13.40 -8.12 -3.74
CA ALA A 274 14.05 -6.86 -4.13
C ALA A 274 13.33 -6.16 -5.30
N PHE A 275 12.73 -6.91 -6.21
CA PHE A 275 12.08 -6.36 -7.42
C PHE A 275 10.57 -6.65 -7.47
N PRO A 276 9.76 -5.65 -7.76
CA PRO A 276 9.99 -4.20 -7.69
C PRO A 276 10.27 -3.74 -6.26
N SER A 277 11.01 -2.63 -6.06
CA SER A 277 11.27 -2.12 -4.72
C SER A 277 9.98 -1.75 -3.99
N ALA A 278 9.63 -2.52 -2.95
CA ALA A 278 8.47 -2.23 -2.10
C ALA A 278 8.61 -0.88 -1.39
N HIS A 279 9.82 -0.50 -0.98
CA HIS A 279 10.13 0.78 -0.35
C HIS A 279 9.73 1.95 -1.26
N ILE A 280 10.17 1.90 -2.53
CA ILE A 280 9.85 2.92 -3.53
C ILE A 280 8.36 2.87 -3.91
N THR A 281 7.78 1.68 -4.04
CA THR A 281 6.35 1.51 -4.33
C THR A 281 5.47 2.23 -3.30
N GLY A 282 5.67 1.93 -2.02
CA GLY A 282 4.88 2.53 -0.94
C GLY A 282 5.08 4.04 -0.81
N ALA A 283 6.34 4.50 -0.87
CA ALA A 283 6.66 5.93 -0.81
C ALA A 283 6.07 6.69 -2.02
N THR A 284 6.12 6.11 -3.23
CA THR A 284 5.52 6.70 -4.44
C THR A 284 4.00 6.80 -4.31
N ALA A 285 3.32 5.76 -3.83
CA ALA A 285 1.87 5.79 -3.60
C ALA A 285 1.48 6.85 -2.56
N ALA A 286 2.25 6.97 -1.46
CA ALA A 286 2.06 8.00 -0.45
C ALA A 286 2.28 9.40 -1.00
N LEU A 287 3.32 9.61 -1.83
CA LEU A 287 3.58 10.89 -2.50
C LEU A 287 2.47 11.28 -3.47
N TRP A 288 1.94 10.36 -4.28
CA TRP A 288 0.78 10.63 -5.12
C TRP A 288 -0.46 10.99 -4.29
N GLY A 289 -0.62 10.36 -3.12
CA GLY A 289 -1.64 10.74 -2.14
C GLY A 289 -1.44 12.17 -1.63
N ALA A 290 -0.21 12.52 -1.23
CA ALA A 290 0.16 13.87 -0.82
C ALA A 290 -0.07 14.88 -1.95
N TRP A 291 0.34 14.58 -3.19
CA TRP A 291 0.07 15.42 -4.37
C TRP A 291 -1.43 15.67 -4.58
N ARG A 292 -2.25 14.63 -4.41
CA ARG A 292 -3.69 14.70 -4.65
C ARG A 292 -4.43 15.51 -3.59
N PHE A 293 -4.03 15.38 -2.32
CA PHE A 293 -4.77 15.92 -1.19
C PHE A 293 -4.06 17.07 -0.47
N ARG A 294 -2.72 17.12 -0.47
CA ARG A 294 -1.89 18.08 0.29
C ARG A 294 -0.60 18.40 -0.46
N ARG A 295 -0.65 19.20 -1.50
CA ARG A 295 0.48 19.51 -2.39
C ARG A 295 1.74 20.02 -1.68
N TRP A 296 1.59 20.80 -0.59
CA TRP A 296 2.74 21.26 0.16
C TRP A 296 3.53 20.11 0.78
N LEU A 297 2.81 19.07 1.30
CA LEU A 297 3.43 17.89 1.87
C LEU A 297 4.18 17.09 0.80
N PHE A 298 3.63 16.98 -0.39
CA PHE A 298 4.32 16.39 -1.54
C PHE A 298 5.67 17.09 -1.80
N TRP A 299 5.67 18.43 -1.92
CA TRP A 299 6.89 19.17 -2.20
C TRP A 299 7.91 19.12 -1.05
N ALA A 300 7.43 19.06 0.20
CA ALA A 300 8.31 18.88 1.36
C ALA A 300 8.98 17.49 1.39
N MET A 301 8.28 16.45 0.98
CA MET A 301 8.78 15.07 1.01
C MET A 301 9.58 14.70 -0.24
N LEU A 302 9.34 15.33 -1.38
CA LEU A 302 9.95 14.99 -2.67
C LEU A 302 11.49 14.97 -2.66
N PRO A 303 12.19 16.00 -2.11
CA PRO A 303 13.66 15.96 -2.09
C PRO A 303 14.22 14.76 -1.32
N VAL A 304 13.62 14.44 -0.17
CA VAL A 304 14.01 13.28 0.64
C VAL A 304 13.72 11.99 -0.11
N PHE A 305 12.61 11.92 -0.83
CA PHE A 305 12.27 10.76 -1.67
C PHE A 305 13.29 10.53 -2.79
N VAL A 306 13.71 11.58 -3.50
CA VAL A 306 14.74 11.47 -4.53
C VAL A 306 16.06 10.97 -3.92
N ALA A 307 16.44 11.53 -2.77
CA ALA A 307 17.62 11.06 -2.04
C ALA A 307 17.48 9.60 -1.59
N MET A 308 16.27 9.18 -1.16
CA MET A 308 15.98 7.81 -0.79
C MET A 308 16.12 6.85 -1.98
N CYS A 309 15.67 7.21 -3.18
CA CYS A 309 15.90 6.41 -4.38
C CYS A 309 17.39 6.15 -4.63
N VAL A 310 18.24 7.15 -4.43
CA VAL A 310 19.68 7.00 -4.54
C VAL A 310 20.24 6.15 -3.39
N SER A 311 19.74 6.35 -2.17
CA SER A 311 20.21 5.64 -0.99
C SER A 311 19.96 4.13 -1.04
N THR A 312 18.88 3.67 -1.72
CA THR A 312 18.62 2.24 -1.90
C THR A 312 19.70 1.56 -2.74
N ILE A 313 20.22 2.25 -3.75
CA ILE A 313 21.30 1.77 -4.62
C ILE A 313 22.63 1.87 -3.89
N TRP A 314 22.86 2.99 -3.18
CA TRP A 314 24.05 3.23 -2.37
C TRP A 314 24.23 2.14 -1.29
N GLY A 315 23.15 1.81 -0.59
CA GLY A 315 23.12 0.77 0.43
C GLY A 315 23.21 -0.65 -0.11
N ARG A 316 23.29 -0.84 -1.44
CA ARG A 316 23.36 -2.16 -2.11
C ARG A 316 22.07 -2.98 -1.91
N TYR A 317 20.95 -2.32 -1.60
CA TYR A 317 19.67 -2.96 -1.34
C TYR A 317 18.92 -3.26 -2.64
N HIS A 318 19.03 -2.36 -3.62
CA HIS A 318 18.26 -2.40 -4.86
C HIS A 318 19.11 -2.09 -6.09
N TYR A 319 18.72 -2.67 -7.21
CA TYR A 319 19.13 -2.26 -8.55
C TYR A 319 18.41 -0.95 -8.96
N VAL A 320 18.92 -0.24 -9.96
CA VAL A 320 18.19 0.90 -10.56
C VAL A 320 16.87 0.42 -11.16
N ALA A 321 16.88 -0.75 -11.78
CA ALA A 321 15.68 -1.41 -12.29
C ALA A 321 14.58 -1.57 -11.22
N ASP A 322 14.96 -1.94 -9.98
CA ASP A 322 14.00 -2.11 -8.86
C ASP A 322 13.34 -0.77 -8.51
N VAL A 323 14.14 0.31 -8.51
CA VAL A 323 13.66 1.67 -8.23
C VAL A 323 12.68 2.11 -9.31
N LEU A 324 13.03 1.95 -10.58
CA LEU A 324 12.16 2.31 -11.70
C LEU A 324 10.84 1.51 -11.68
N ALA A 325 10.94 0.21 -11.42
CA ALA A 325 9.76 -0.65 -11.28
C ALA A 325 8.92 -0.27 -10.06
N GLY A 326 9.54 0.14 -8.94
CA GLY A 326 8.87 0.64 -7.75
C GLY A 326 8.10 1.95 -8.00
N LEU A 327 8.69 2.88 -8.75
CA LEU A 327 8.01 4.10 -9.21
C LEU A 327 6.79 3.76 -10.08
N LEU A 328 6.93 2.81 -10.98
CA LEU A 328 5.84 2.37 -11.86
C LEU A 328 4.72 1.71 -11.05
N THR A 329 5.03 0.73 -10.19
CA THR A 329 4.03 0.01 -9.39
C THR A 329 3.32 0.92 -8.39
N GLY A 330 4.03 1.86 -7.74
CA GLY A 330 3.42 2.87 -6.88
C GLY A 330 2.49 3.83 -7.64
N THR A 331 2.87 4.21 -8.87
CA THR A 331 2.02 5.04 -9.74
C THR A 331 0.79 4.26 -10.25
N LEU A 332 0.96 3.00 -10.65
CA LEU A 332 -0.16 2.12 -11.01
C LEU A 332 -1.09 1.93 -9.80
N GLY A 333 -0.54 1.78 -8.59
CA GLY A 333 -1.30 1.71 -7.35
C GLY A 333 -2.17 2.95 -7.14
N PHE A 334 -1.62 4.15 -7.36
CA PHE A 334 -2.38 5.40 -7.33
C PHE A 334 -3.50 5.43 -8.37
N LEU A 335 -3.23 5.05 -9.62
CA LEU A 335 -4.23 5.09 -10.70
C LEU A 335 -5.37 4.11 -10.45
N LEU A 336 -5.05 2.84 -10.18
CA LEU A 336 -6.03 1.78 -9.95
C LEU A 336 -6.78 1.99 -8.62
N GLY A 337 -6.07 2.37 -7.56
CA GLY A 337 -6.68 2.69 -6.29
C GLY A 337 -7.62 3.90 -6.39
N SER A 338 -7.25 4.95 -7.16
CA SER A 338 -8.11 6.09 -7.42
C SER A 338 -9.39 5.69 -8.18
N TRP A 339 -9.26 4.81 -9.16
CA TRP A 339 -10.40 4.29 -9.90
C TRP A 339 -11.34 3.48 -8.98
N LEU A 340 -10.79 2.61 -8.13
CA LEU A 340 -11.58 1.80 -7.22
C LEU A 340 -12.28 2.66 -6.16
N MET A 341 -11.58 3.66 -5.60
CA MET A 341 -12.16 4.61 -4.65
C MET A 341 -13.32 5.41 -5.24
N LYS A 342 -13.26 5.77 -6.52
CA LYS A 342 -14.40 6.41 -7.22
C LYS A 342 -15.61 5.49 -7.34
N ARG A 343 -15.39 4.18 -7.52
CA ARG A 343 -16.48 3.20 -7.70
C ARG A 343 -17.09 2.70 -6.38
N LYS A 344 -16.23 2.43 -5.38
CA LYS A 344 -16.66 1.78 -4.12
C LYS A 344 -16.81 2.76 -2.95
N GLY A 345 -16.16 3.92 -3.03
CA GLY A 345 -16.09 4.88 -1.93
C GLY A 345 -15.17 4.40 -0.79
N ALA A 346 -14.94 5.30 0.18
CA ALA A 346 -14.38 4.93 1.47
C ALA A 346 -15.54 4.40 2.33
N VAL A 347 -15.45 3.18 2.81
CA VAL A 347 -16.35 2.71 3.85
C VAL A 347 -15.98 3.42 5.15
N SER A 348 -16.98 3.89 5.86
CA SER A 348 -16.87 4.73 7.06
C SER A 348 -16.40 6.17 6.80
N ALA A 349 -17.04 6.88 5.90
CA ALA A 349 -17.32 8.25 6.22
C ALA A 349 -18.35 8.22 7.36
N VAL A 350 -17.89 8.17 8.63
CA VAL A 350 -18.73 8.61 9.73
C VAL A 350 -19.12 10.03 9.35
N PRO A 351 -20.41 10.38 9.25
CA PRO A 351 -20.80 11.75 8.98
C PRO A 351 -20.09 12.67 9.97
N GLU A 352 -19.46 13.75 9.48
CA GLU A 352 -18.71 14.68 10.35
C GLU A 352 -19.56 15.21 11.51
N SER A 353 -20.89 15.19 11.36
CA SER A 353 -21.86 15.55 12.40
C SER A 353 -21.89 14.63 13.62
N GLU A 354 -21.32 13.42 13.58
CA GLU A 354 -21.37 12.44 14.67
C GLU A 354 -20.06 12.36 15.49
N LEU A 355 -19.05 13.19 15.20
CA LEU A 355 -17.75 13.18 15.87
C LEU A 355 -17.49 14.41 16.76
N HIS A 356 -18.47 15.29 16.92
CA HIS A 356 -18.42 16.46 17.81
C HIS A 356 -18.97 16.19 19.18
#